data_178a925b25bcdc5e067f85eefcbcbd61
#
_entry.id   178a925b25bcdc5e067f85eefcbcbd61
#
_cell.length_a   1.000
_cell.length_b   1.000
_cell.length_c   1.000
_cell.angle_alpha   90.00
_cell.angle_beta   90.00
_cell.angle_gamma   90.00
#
_symmetry.space_group_name_H-M   'P 1'
#
loop_
_entity.id
_entity.type
_entity.pdbx_description
1 polymer ?
#
loop_
_entity_poly.entity_id
_entity_poly.type
_entity_poly.pdbx_seq_one_letter_code
_entity_poly.pdbx_strand_id
1 'polypeptide(L)'
;MSERKIRKEYSSKKDLSIKDLRDIENTDSGNEKPIIKFIKLFLPLLFALLAIGEYYLIPNANSSVNLTSLYPNLLIGLAVLYILALLVSIKFDSLREKLVYYTPLYCVIFIVLIIYDVLTLKSNILELPYFPWLDMTLNSMKEDRSYLIESVFSSLKLLFTGYAIGSILGIITGILAGYFDKVNYWVDPILKLLGPIPTTTWLPVVMVLAINLF
;
A
#
# COMPACT_ATOMS: atom_id res chain seq x y z
N MET A 1 -27.77 0.12 -37.55
CA MET A 1 -27.11 1.18 -36.71
C MET A 1 -25.86 0.56 -36.13
N SER A 2 -24.65 1.08 -36.50
CA SER A 2 -23.38 0.36 -36.29
C SER A 2 -23.01 0.31 -34.80
N GLU A 3 -22.58 -0.87 -34.29
CA GLU A 3 -22.08 -1.11 -32.90
C GLU A 3 -21.04 -0.06 -32.43
N ARG A 4 -20.27 0.48 -33.38
CA ARG A 4 -19.31 1.59 -33.11
C ARG A 4 -20.01 2.87 -32.63
N LYS A 5 -21.24 3.13 -33.04
CA LYS A 5 -21.99 4.34 -32.67
C LYS A 5 -22.52 4.19 -31.24
N ILE A 6 -23.00 2.99 -30.89
CA ILE A 6 -23.48 2.66 -29.54
C ILE A 6 -22.31 2.70 -28.52
N ARG A 7 -21.16 2.14 -28.89
CA ARG A 7 -19.96 2.13 -28.02
C ARG A 7 -19.42 3.54 -27.78
N LYS A 8 -19.43 4.42 -28.79
CA LYS A 8 -19.02 5.83 -28.64
C LYS A 8 -20.01 6.61 -27.76
N GLU A 9 -21.31 6.35 -27.90
CA GLU A 9 -22.33 7.02 -27.08
C GLU A 9 -22.26 6.57 -25.61
N TYR A 10 -22.00 5.29 -25.37
CA TYR A 10 -21.82 4.76 -24.00
C TYR A 10 -20.55 5.29 -23.33
N SER A 11 -19.43 5.38 -24.05
CA SER A 11 -18.19 5.99 -23.59
C SER A 11 -18.38 7.47 -23.28
N SER A 12 -19.03 8.21 -24.15
CA SER A 12 -19.32 9.65 -23.95
C SER A 12 -20.23 9.92 -22.76
N LYS A 13 -21.25 9.09 -22.53
CA LYS A 13 -22.14 9.22 -21.35
C LYS A 13 -21.39 8.88 -20.05
N LYS A 14 -20.48 7.90 -20.07
CA LYS A 14 -19.67 7.54 -18.92
C LYS A 14 -18.65 8.63 -18.55
N ASP A 15 -18.03 9.23 -19.56
CA ASP A 15 -17.08 10.34 -19.38
C ASP A 15 -17.76 11.62 -18.89
N LEU A 16 -18.98 11.92 -19.38
CA LEU A 16 -19.84 13.01 -18.89
C LEU A 16 -20.21 12.78 -17.42
N SER A 17 -20.63 11.58 -17.05
CA SER A 17 -20.98 11.24 -15.65
C SER A 17 -19.81 11.40 -14.69
N ILE A 18 -18.58 10.99 -15.10
CA ILE A 18 -17.38 11.13 -14.28
C ILE A 18 -16.98 12.61 -14.15
N LYS A 19 -17.16 13.39 -15.21
CA LYS A 19 -16.90 14.83 -15.21
C LYS A 19 -17.89 15.58 -14.32
N ASP A 20 -19.17 15.26 -14.43
CA ASP A 20 -20.22 15.83 -13.62
C ASP A 20 -20.02 15.51 -12.12
N LEU A 21 -19.62 14.27 -11.77
CA LEU A 21 -19.28 13.89 -10.41
C LEU A 21 -18.08 14.67 -9.88
N ARG A 22 -17.06 14.86 -10.71
CA ARG A 22 -15.86 15.64 -10.36
C ARG A 22 -16.16 17.13 -10.21
N ASP A 23 -17.07 17.65 -11.03
CA ASP A 23 -17.49 19.06 -10.96
C ASP A 23 -18.40 19.31 -9.75
N ILE A 24 -19.24 18.33 -9.36
CA ILE A 24 -20.02 18.36 -8.11
C ILE A 24 -19.09 18.32 -6.91
N GLU A 25 -18.11 17.41 -6.89
CA GLU A 25 -17.12 17.28 -5.83
C GLU A 25 -16.24 18.55 -5.67
N ASN A 26 -15.83 19.14 -6.79
CA ASN A 26 -15.09 20.40 -6.81
C ASN A 26 -15.95 21.60 -6.36
N THR A 27 -17.25 21.59 -6.68
CA THR A 27 -18.18 22.65 -6.27
C THR A 27 -18.47 22.57 -4.78
N ASP A 28 -18.58 21.36 -4.22
CA ASP A 28 -18.82 21.13 -2.80
C ASP A 28 -17.58 21.50 -1.97
N SER A 29 -16.36 21.16 -2.46
CA SER A 29 -15.10 21.57 -1.81
C SER A 29 -14.84 23.10 -1.90
N GLY A 30 -15.32 23.75 -2.95
CA GLY A 30 -15.20 25.21 -3.14
C GLY A 30 -16.10 26.03 -2.19
N ASN A 31 -17.24 25.47 -1.80
CA ASN A 31 -18.27 26.19 -1.04
C ASN A 31 -18.26 25.87 0.48
N GLU A 32 -17.31 25.05 0.96
CA GLU A 32 -17.15 24.81 2.39
C GLU A 32 -16.80 26.09 3.14
N LYS A 33 -17.53 26.36 4.22
CA LYS A 33 -17.24 27.49 5.09
C LYS A 33 -15.78 27.48 5.54
N PRO A 34 -15.09 28.63 5.58
CA PRO A 34 -13.65 28.69 5.94
C PRO A 34 -13.35 28.05 7.30
N ILE A 35 -14.29 28.10 8.22
CA ILE A 35 -14.19 27.48 9.55
C ILE A 35 -14.10 25.95 9.43
N ILE A 36 -14.87 25.32 8.54
CA ILE A 36 -14.87 23.86 8.36
C ILE A 36 -13.53 23.41 7.74
N LYS A 37 -13.01 24.16 6.77
CA LYS A 37 -11.68 23.90 6.20
C LYS A 37 -10.58 24.01 7.25
N PHE A 38 -10.69 24.96 8.16
CA PHE A 38 -9.75 25.13 9.25
C PHE A 38 -9.81 23.97 10.25
N ILE A 39 -11.02 23.55 10.65
CA ILE A 39 -11.20 22.38 11.55
C ILE A 39 -10.64 21.11 10.90
N LYS A 40 -10.96 20.86 9.64
CA LYS A 40 -10.41 19.72 8.87
C LYS A 40 -8.89 19.72 8.87
N LEU A 41 -8.26 20.87 8.72
CA LEU A 41 -6.81 20.99 8.66
C LEU A 41 -6.11 20.62 9.99
N PHE A 42 -6.74 20.87 11.13
CA PHE A 42 -6.17 20.55 12.45
C PHE A 42 -6.57 19.17 12.97
N LEU A 43 -7.55 18.52 12.35
CA LEU A 43 -8.06 17.23 12.81
C LEU A 43 -7.00 16.11 12.83
N PRO A 44 -6.14 15.92 11.81
CA PRO A 44 -5.08 14.91 11.86
C PRO A 44 -4.08 15.15 12.98
N LEU A 45 -3.78 16.42 13.30
CA LEU A 45 -2.90 16.75 14.41
C LEU A 45 -3.51 16.34 15.75
N LEU A 46 -4.81 16.53 15.92
CA LEU A 46 -5.53 16.06 17.11
C LEU A 46 -5.39 14.53 17.27
N PHE A 47 -5.62 13.77 16.20
CA PHE A 47 -5.47 12.32 16.24
C PHE A 47 -4.01 11.88 16.44
N ALA A 48 -3.03 12.60 15.89
CA ALA A 48 -1.62 12.35 16.18
C ALA A 48 -1.29 12.57 17.67
N LEU A 49 -1.79 13.65 18.27
CA LEU A 49 -1.63 13.90 19.69
C LEU A 49 -2.36 12.87 20.57
N LEU A 50 -3.53 12.40 20.13
CA LEU A 50 -4.24 11.32 20.82
C LEU A 50 -3.44 10.02 20.75
N ALA A 51 -2.81 9.67 19.62
CA ALA A 51 -1.97 8.50 19.48
C ALA A 51 -0.73 8.56 20.41
N ILE A 52 -0.08 9.73 20.49
CA ILE A 52 1.05 9.93 21.40
C ILE A 52 0.58 9.86 22.86
N GLY A 53 -0.54 10.50 23.18
CA GLY A 53 -1.14 10.49 24.53
C GLY A 53 -1.54 9.09 24.96
N GLU A 54 -2.18 8.32 24.08
CA GLU A 54 -2.54 6.92 24.31
C GLU A 54 -1.32 6.09 24.66
N TYR A 55 -0.26 6.20 23.87
CA TYR A 55 0.96 5.42 24.07
C TYR A 55 1.59 5.66 25.47
N TYR A 56 1.64 6.91 25.94
CA TYR A 56 2.25 7.28 27.22
C TYR A 56 1.33 7.18 28.44
N LEU A 57 0.03 7.43 28.28
CA LEU A 57 -0.92 7.50 29.39
C LEU A 57 -1.52 6.14 29.75
N ILE A 58 -1.70 5.25 28.77
CA ILE A 58 -2.28 3.94 29.00
C ILE A 58 -1.18 2.94 29.35
N PRO A 59 -1.26 2.25 30.51
CA PRO A 59 -0.27 1.24 30.89
C PRO A 59 -0.33 0.04 29.95
N ASN A 60 0.81 -0.60 29.73
CA ASN A 60 0.91 -1.80 28.91
C ASN A 60 0.37 -3.02 29.67
N ALA A 61 -0.27 -3.95 28.96
CA ALA A 61 -0.77 -5.20 29.56
C ALA A 61 0.35 -6.02 30.22
N ASN A 62 1.53 -6.04 29.61
CA ASN A 62 2.71 -6.71 30.14
C ASN A 62 3.77 -5.69 30.56
N SER A 63 4.02 -5.57 31.85
CA SER A 63 5.03 -4.66 32.42
C SER A 63 6.50 -5.08 32.15
N SER A 64 6.73 -6.30 31.68
CA SER A 64 8.07 -6.83 31.38
C SER A 64 8.55 -6.57 29.95
N VAL A 65 7.80 -5.83 29.15
CA VAL A 65 8.14 -5.55 27.76
C VAL A 65 9.22 -4.48 27.70
N ASN A 66 10.39 -4.83 27.17
CA ASN A 66 11.43 -3.85 26.84
C ASN A 66 11.01 -3.06 25.60
N LEU A 67 10.34 -1.94 25.82
CA LEU A 67 9.97 -1.01 24.76
C LEU A 67 11.19 -0.18 24.35
N THR A 68 11.34 -0.02 23.05
CA THR A 68 12.25 0.96 22.48
C THR A 68 11.52 2.29 22.27
N SER A 69 12.24 3.37 22.08
CA SER A 69 11.63 4.67 21.77
C SER A 69 11.31 4.86 20.28
N LEU A 70 11.34 3.79 19.48
CA LEU A 70 11.22 3.90 18.01
C LEU A 70 9.80 4.24 17.59
N TYR A 71 8.80 3.57 18.15
CA TYR A 71 7.41 3.84 17.77
C TYR A 71 6.92 5.24 18.21
N PRO A 72 7.12 5.68 19.48
CA PRO A 72 6.77 7.04 19.83
C PRO A 72 7.55 8.09 19.05
N ASN A 73 8.82 7.87 18.73
CA ASN A 73 9.60 8.77 17.89
C ASN A 73 9.05 8.84 16.46
N LEU A 74 8.56 7.73 15.92
CA LEU A 74 7.88 7.69 14.62
C LEU A 74 6.58 8.53 14.65
N LEU A 75 5.75 8.38 15.70
CA LEU A 75 4.53 9.17 15.86
C LEU A 75 4.84 10.67 15.96
N ILE A 76 5.83 11.04 16.76
CA ILE A 76 6.30 12.42 16.88
C ILE A 76 6.83 12.92 15.53
N GLY A 77 7.62 12.13 14.82
CA GLY A 77 8.13 12.46 13.50
C GLY A 77 7.02 12.72 12.47
N LEU A 78 5.98 11.88 12.46
CA LEU A 78 4.80 12.08 11.61
C LEU A 78 4.03 13.35 11.98
N ALA A 79 3.86 13.63 13.28
CA ALA A 79 3.21 14.85 13.76
C ALA A 79 4.01 16.10 13.34
N VAL A 80 5.33 16.09 13.52
CA VAL A 80 6.22 17.20 13.11
C VAL A 80 6.17 17.40 11.60
N LEU A 81 6.23 16.33 10.82
CA LEU A 81 6.15 16.41 9.36
C LEU A 81 4.80 16.99 8.91
N TYR A 82 3.71 16.63 9.58
CA TYR A 82 2.40 17.21 9.31
C TYR A 82 2.36 18.69 9.69
N ILE A 83 2.93 19.08 10.84
CA ILE A 83 3.03 20.50 11.24
C ILE A 83 3.85 21.30 10.22
N LEU A 84 4.97 20.76 9.74
CA LEU A 84 5.76 21.41 8.69
C LEU A 84 4.94 21.58 7.40
N ALA A 85 4.16 20.57 7.00
CA ALA A 85 3.25 20.67 5.86
C ALA A 85 2.18 21.74 6.08
N LEU A 86 1.65 21.88 7.29
CA LEU A 86 0.73 22.96 7.66
C LEU A 86 1.36 24.34 7.53
N LEU A 87 2.59 24.53 8.03
CA LEU A 87 3.31 25.80 7.95
C LEU A 87 3.57 26.18 6.48
N VAL A 88 3.97 25.22 5.64
CA VAL A 88 4.18 25.46 4.20
C VAL A 88 2.84 25.78 3.50
N SER A 89 1.73 25.17 3.95
CA SER A 89 0.40 25.39 3.38
C SER A 89 -0.14 26.80 3.60
N ILE A 90 0.40 27.53 4.57
CA ILE A 90 0.08 28.97 4.77
C ILE A 90 0.50 29.80 3.57
N LYS A 91 1.60 29.43 2.92
CA LYS A 91 2.17 30.15 1.77
C LYS A 91 1.63 29.64 0.42
N PHE A 92 1.21 28.37 0.35
CA PHE A 92 0.79 27.72 -0.89
C PHE A 92 -0.65 27.18 -0.78
N ASP A 93 -1.60 27.88 -1.38
CA ASP A 93 -3.02 27.48 -1.40
C ASP A 93 -3.26 26.10 -1.99
N SER A 94 -2.54 25.74 -3.05
CA SER A 94 -2.65 24.41 -3.67
C SER A 94 -2.28 23.26 -2.70
N LEU A 95 -1.31 23.48 -1.82
CA LEU A 95 -0.96 22.49 -0.80
C LEU A 95 -2.02 22.40 0.29
N ARG A 96 -2.60 23.57 0.68
CA ARG A 96 -3.68 23.61 1.66
C ARG A 96 -4.92 22.85 1.17
N GLU A 97 -5.32 23.01 -0.06
CA GLU A 97 -6.45 22.26 -0.65
C GLU A 97 -6.19 20.76 -0.66
N LYS A 98 -4.98 20.34 -1.02
CA LYS A 98 -4.59 18.91 -0.96
C LYS A 98 -4.62 18.37 0.46
N LEU A 99 -4.13 19.11 1.45
CA LEU A 99 -4.15 18.69 2.85
C LEU A 99 -5.59 18.53 3.36
N VAL A 100 -6.48 19.47 3.03
CA VAL A 100 -7.90 19.39 3.38
C VAL A 100 -8.57 18.19 2.70
N TYR A 101 -8.27 17.94 1.44
CA TYR A 101 -8.79 16.79 0.70
C TYR A 101 -8.37 15.45 1.31
N TYR A 102 -7.10 15.32 1.71
CA TYR A 102 -6.56 14.07 2.29
C TYR A 102 -6.72 13.99 3.82
N THR A 103 -7.35 14.97 4.46
CA THR A 103 -7.61 14.95 5.92
C THR A 103 -8.22 13.63 6.41
N PRO A 104 -9.32 13.10 5.81
CA PRO A 104 -9.93 11.86 6.28
C PRO A 104 -8.94 10.67 6.21
N LEU A 105 -8.10 10.63 5.18
CA LEU A 105 -7.07 9.58 5.05
C LEU A 105 -6.05 9.65 6.20
N TYR A 106 -5.55 10.84 6.51
CA TYR A 106 -4.60 11.02 7.62
C TYR A 106 -5.23 10.66 8.97
N CYS A 107 -6.48 11.04 9.20
CA CYS A 107 -7.22 10.67 10.41
C CYS A 107 -7.38 9.15 10.52
N VAL A 108 -7.75 8.47 9.43
CA VAL A 108 -7.89 7.01 9.42
C VAL A 108 -6.56 6.32 9.72
N ILE A 109 -5.43 6.81 9.17
CA ILE A 109 -4.11 6.26 9.47
C ILE A 109 -3.82 6.32 10.97
N PHE A 110 -3.99 7.46 11.64
CA PHE A 110 -3.76 7.58 13.07
C PHE A 110 -4.74 6.74 13.89
N ILE A 111 -6.02 6.68 13.51
CA ILE A 111 -7.03 5.83 14.18
C ILE A 111 -6.62 4.36 14.09
N VAL A 112 -6.19 3.88 12.93
CA VAL A 112 -5.72 2.50 12.75
C VAL A 112 -4.50 2.21 13.61
N LEU A 113 -3.54 3.14 13.69
CA LEU A 113 -2.36 3.01 14.55
C LEU A 113 -2.76 2.92 16.03
N ILE A 114 -3.66 3.78 16.51
CA ILE A 114 -4.18 3.74 17.88
C ILE A 114 -4.87 2.40 18.16
N ILE A 115 -5.79 1.99 17.29
CA ILE A 115 -6.53 0.73 17.47
C ILE A 115 -5.57 -0.45 17.51
N TYR A 116 -4.59 -0.49 16.60
CA TYR A 116 -3.60 -1.57 16.55
C TYR A 116 -2.75 -1.61 17.82
N ASP A 117 -2.26 -0.46 18.31
CA ASP A 117 -1.46 -0.38 19.53
C ASP A 117 -2.28 -0.82 20.76
N VAL A 118 -3.52 -0.35 20.88
CA VAL A 118 -4.43 -0.77 21.96
C VAL A 118 -4.69 -2.28 21.92
N LEU A 119 -4.93 -2.86 20.76
CA LEU A 119 -5.24 -4.29 20.63
C LEU A 119 -4.02 -5.18 20.88
N THR A 120 -2.82 -4.73 20.53
CA THR A 120 -1.58 -5.51 20.68
C THR A 120 -0.87 -5.25 22.01
N LEU A 121 -0.46 -4.00 22.27
CA LEU A 121 0.40 -3.65 23.39
C LEU A 121 -0.37 -3.40 24.69
N LYS A 122 -1.54 -2.73 24.60
CA LYS A 122 -2.27 -2.29 25.80
C LYS A 122 -3.22 -3.33 26.36
N SER A 123 -3.97 -4.03 25.50
CA SER A 123 -4.97 -5.02 25.92
C SER A 123 -4.51 -6.47 25.77
N ASN A 124 -3.46 -6.71 24.96
CA ASN A 124 -2.99 -8.05 24.60
C ASN A 124 -4.09 -8.97 24.04
N ILE A 125 -5.12 -8.39 23.38
CA ILE A 125 -6.17 -9.15 22.69
C ILE A 125 -5.59 -9.86 21.47
N LEU A 126 -4.69 -9.18 20.76
CA LEU A 126 -3.92 -9.75 19.66
C LEU A 126 -2.56 -10.19 20.18
N GLU A 127 -2.41 -11.50 20.39
CA GLU A 127 -1.24 -12.08 21.04
C GLU A 127 -0.08 -12.37 20.07
N LEU A 128 1.14 -12.35 20.62
CA LEU A 128 2.32 -12.90 19.97
C LEU A 128 2.14 -14.42 19.75
N PRO A 129 2.76 -15.00 18.72
CA PRO A 129 3.66 -14.39 17.73
C PRO A 129 2.97 -13.79 16.50
N TYR A 130 1.64 -13.88 16.39
CA TYR A 130 0.92 -13.54 15.17
C TYR A 130 0.79 -12.02 14.95
N PHE A 131 0.67 -11.27 16.04
CA PHE A 131 0.48 -9.81 15.99
C PHE A 131 1.51 -9.09 16.87
N PRO A 132 2.75 -8.89 16.37
CA PRO A 132 3.74 -8.13 17.10
C PRO A 132 3.33 -6.66 17.18
N TRP A 133 3.56 -6.01 18.34
CA TRP A 133 3.33 -4.59 18.46
C TRP A 133 4.30 -3.78 17.60
N LEU A 134 3.92 -2.56 17.28
CA LEU A 134 4.65 -1.71 16.32
C LEU A 134 6.08 -1.39 16.76
N ASP A 135 6.30 -1.15 18.05
CA ASP A 135 7.64 -0.88 18.57
C ASP A 135 8.59 -2.07 18.39
N MET A 136 8.10 -3.29 18.63
CA MET A 136 8.87 -4.53 18.41
C MET A 136 9.21 -4.69 16.92
N THR A 137 8.25 -4.47 16.03
CA THR A 137 8.46 -4.57 14.59
C THR A 137 9.50 -3.56 14.10
N LEU A 138 9.42 -2.32 14.56
CA LEU A 138 10.39 -1.28 14.20
C LEU A 138 11.79 -1.57 14.75
N ASN A 139 11.87 -2.13 15.98
CA ASN A 139 13.14 -2.51 16.56
C ASN A 139 13.81 -3.64 15.79
N SER A 140 13.06 -4.70 15.44
CA SER A 140 13.55 -5.79 14.61
C SER A 140 14.03 -5.29 13.24
N MET A 141 13.29 -4.38 12.63
CA MET A 141 13.72 -3.75 11.35
C MET A 141 15.04 -2.98 11.49
N LYS A 142 15.30 -2.36 12.64
CA LYS A 142 16.54 -1.64 12.92
C LYS A 142 17.69 -2.60 13.16
N GLU A 143 17.47 -3.62 13.98
CA GLU A 143 18.48 -4.61 14.35
C GLU A 143 18.90 -5.45 13.14
N ASP A 144 17.94 -5.93 12.37
CA ASP A 144 18.16 -6.79 11.20
C ASP A 144 18.34 -6.01 9.88
N ARG A 145 18.63 -4.70 9.96
CA ARG A 145 18.72 -3.83 8.79
C ARG A 145 19.60 -4.38 7.67
N SER A 146 20.76 -4.92 8.03
CA SER A 146 21.72 -5.47 7.06
C SER A 146 21.13 -6.67 6.33
N TYR A 147 20.53 -7.59 7.11
CA TYR A 147 19.86 -8.78 6.58
C TYR A 147 18.65 -8.42 5.69
N LEU A 148 17.85 -7.44 6.11
CA LEU A 148 16.70 -6.98 5.32
C LEU A 148 17.14 -6.39 3.98
N ILE A 149 18.18 -5.55 3.98
CA ILE A 149 18.72 -4.96 2.75
C ILE A 149 19.23 -6.05 1.81
N GLU A 150 20.02 -6.99 2.32
CA GLU A 150 20.53 -8.12 1.53
C GLU A 150 19.39 -8.97 0.96
N SER A 151 18.38 -9.27 1.77
CA SER A 151 17.19 -10.02 1.35
C SER A 151 16.40 -9.31 0.25
N VAL A 152 16.23 -7.99 0.36
CA VAL A 152 15.58 -7.18 -0.69
C VAL A 152 16.38 -7.23 -1.99
N PHE A 153 17.71 -7.00 -1.93
CA PHE A 153 18.54 -7.05 -3.13
C PHE A 153 18.57 -8.44 -3.77
N SER A 154 18.64 -9.48 -2.96
CA SER A 154 18.60 -10.87 -3.45
C SER A 154 17.26 -11.18 -4.13
N SER A 155 16.16 -10.77 -3.51
CA SER A 155 14.82 -10.94 -4.08
C SER A 155 14.63 -10.15 -5.37
N LEU A 156 15.11 -8.91 -5.43
CA LEU A 156 15.08 -8.09 -6.66
C LEU A 156 15.92 -8.70 -7.75
N LYS A 157 17.14 -9.17 -7.44
CA LYS A 157 18.00 -9.85 -8.41
C LYS A 157 17.32 -11.07 -9.00
N LEU A 158 16.70 -11.90 -8.15
CA LEU A 158 15.97 -13.09 -8.59
C LEU A 158 14.78 -12.71 -9.48
N LEU A 159 14.00 -11.70 -9.04
CA LEU A 159 12.84 -11.19 -9.78
C LEU A 159 13.24 -10.68 -11.18
N PHE A 160 14.22 -9.79 -11.25
CA PHE A 160 14.65 -9.20 -12.52
C PHE A 160 15.29 -10.23 -13.45
N THR A 161 16.08 -11.16 -12.90
CA THR A 161 16.67 -12.23 -13.69
C THR A 161 15.60 -13.15 -14.27
N GLY A 162 14.66 -13.60 -13.44
CA GLY A 162 13.54 -14.43 -13.89
C GLY A 162 12.66 -13.72 -14.91
N TYR A 163 12.35 -12.42 -14.66
CA TYR A 163 11.58 -11.61 -15.58
C TYR A 163 12.28 -11.44 -16.95
N ALA A 164 13.58 -11.13 -16.95
CA ALA A 164 14.35 -10.97 -18.20
C ALA A 164 14.38 -12.25 -19.02
N ILE A 165 14.71 -13.38 -18.38
CA ILE A 165 14.74 -14.70 -19.06
C ILE A 165 13.35 -15.07 -19.58
N GLY A 166 12.33 -14.94 -18.72
CA GLY A 166 10.94 -15.26 -19.08
C GLY A 166 10.40 -14.39 -20.21
N SER A 167 10.72 -13.08 -20.20
CA SER A 167 10.31 -12.15 -21.25
C SER A 167 10.99 -12.49 -22.58
N ILE A 168 12.30 -12.74 -22.59
CA ILE A 168 13.04 -13.08 -23.82
C ILE A 168 12.48 -14.38 -24.41
N LEU A 169 12.36 -15.43 -23.60
CA LEU A 169 11.81 -16.71 -24.06
C LEU A 169 10.36 -16.59 -24.51
N GLY A 170 9.54 -15.83 -23.76
CA GLY A 170 8.15 -15.60 -24.11
C GLY A 170 7.96 -14.84 -25.42
N ILE A 171 8.77 -13.80 -25.67
CA ILE A 171 8.73 -13.04 -26.92
C ILE A 171 9.16 -13.93 -28.10
N ILE A 172 10.26 -14.68 -27.95
CA ILE A 172 10.75 -15.56 -29.02
C ILE A 172 9.72 -16.65 -29.34
N THR A 173 9.20 -17.33 -28.32
CA THR A 173 8.19 -18.39 -28.52
C THR A 173 6.87 -17.82 -29.06
N GLY A 174 6.45 -16.64 -28.59
CA GLY A 174 5.25 -15.97 -29.10
C GLY A 174 5.37 -15.56 -30.56
N ILE A 175 6.49 -15.00 -30.99
CA ILE A 175 6.74 -14.66 -32.40
C ILE A 175 6.78 -15.92 -33.26
N LEU A 176 7.49 -16.96 -32.83
CA LEU A 176 7.58 -18.21 -33.56
C LEU A 176 6.22 -18.91 -33.70
N ALA A 177 5.43 -18.94 -32.62
CA ALA A 177 4.09 -19.51 -32.65
C ALA A 177 3.12 -18.69 -33.51
N GLY A 178 3.25 -17.35 -33.52
CA GLY A 178 2.45 -16.49 -34.39
C GLY A 178 2.79 -16.57 -35.86
N TYR A 179 4.04 -16.91 -36.21
CA TYR A 179 4.48 -16.98 -37.61
C TYR A 179 4.41 -18.39 -38.21
N PHE A 180 4.64 -19.45 -37.40
CA PHE A 180 4.68 -20.83 -37.87
C PHE A 180 3.56 -21.66 -37.24
N ASP A 181 2.60 -22.13 -38.05
CA ASP A 181 1.50 -22.99 -37.61
C ASP A 181 1.97 -24.27 -36.90
N LYS A 182 3.10 -24.85 -37.36
CA LYS A 182 3.70 -26.05 -36.74
C LYS A 182 4.16 -25.78 -35.32
N VAL A 183 4.70 -24.60 -35.04
CA VAL A 183 5.13 -24.20 -33.68
C VAL A 183 3.91 -23.93 -32.83
N ASN A 184 2.93 -23.22 -33.36
CA ASN A 184 1.68 -22.92 -32.68
C ASN A 184 0.93 -24.20 -32.27
N TYR A 185 0.94 -25.21 -33.11
CA TYR A 185 0.32 -26.51 -32.83
C TYR A 185 0.83 -27.14 -31.51
N TRP A 186 2.11 -26.98 -31.20
CA TRP A 186 2.70 -27.49 -29.96
C TRP A 186 2.60 -26.53 -28.78
N VAL A 187 2.71 -25.23 -29.02
CA VAL A 187 2.74 -24.20 -27.98
C VAL A 187 1.34 -23.92 -27.42
N ASP A 188 0.33 -23.86 -28.27
CA ASP A 188 -1.04 -23.51 -27.91
C ASP A 188 -1.67 -24.45 -26.86
N PRO A 189 -1.57 -25.81 -27.00
CA PRO A 189 -2.07 -26.72 -25.97
C PRO A 189 -1.36 -26.56 -24.62
N ILE A 190 -0.04 -26.30 -24.63
CA ILE A 190 0.74 -26.09 -23.42
C ILE A 190 0.27 -24.81 -22.70
N LEU A 191 0.11 -23.72 -23.43
CA LEU A 191 -0.39 -22.46 -22.87
C LEU A 191 -1.81 -22.58 -22.32
N LYS A 192 -2.68 -23.30 -23.02
CA LYS A 192 -4.06 -23.55 -22.56
C LYS A 192 -4.11 -24.44 -21.32
N LEU A 193 -3.16 -25.36 -21.17
CA LEU A 193 -3.06 -26.21 -19.98
C LEU A 193 -2.49 -25.43 -18.79
N LEU A 194 -1.43 -24.64 -19.00
CA LEU A 194 -0.72 -23.93 -17.95
C LEU A 194 -1.44 -22.63 -17.51
N GLY A 195 -2.11 -21.95 -18.44
CA GLY A 195 -2.73 -20.66 -18.21
C GLY A 195 -3.79 -20.64 -17.08
N PRO A 196 -4.68 -21.62 -16.98
CA PRO A 196 -5.68 -21.67 -15.89
C PRO A 196 -5.10 -22.01 -14.52
N ILE A 197 -3.88 -22.55 -14.45
CA ILE A 197 -3.26 -22.98 -13.19
C ILE A 197 -2.65 -21.76 -12.49
N PRO A 198 -3.10 -21.38 -11.27
CA PRO A 198 -2.49 -20.29 -10.52
C PRO A 198 -1.00 -20.55 -10.28
N THR A 199 -0.18 -19.52 -10.45
CA THR A 199 1.28 -19.64 -10.27
C THR A 199 1.69 -20.12 -8.87
N THR A 200 0.88 -19.83 -7.86
CA THR A 200 1.08 -20.29 -6.47
C THR A 200 1.03 -21.82 -6.34
N THR A 201 0.29 -22.50 -7.22
CA THR A 201 0.19 -23.97 -7.21
C THR A 201 1.50 -24.65 -7.61
N TRP A 202 2.37 -23.94 -8.35
CA TRP A 202 3.68 -24.44 -8.75
C TRP A 202 4.72 -24.35 -7.63
N LEU A 203 4.47 -23.57 -6.57
CA LEU A 203 5.43 -23.34 -5.50
C LEU A 203 5.92 -24.65 -4.84
N PRO A 204 5.05 -25.59 -4.42
CA PRO A 204 5.50 -26.86 -3.84
C PRO A 204 6.34 -27.70 -4.81
N VAL A 205 5.96 -27.73 -6.10
CA VAL A 205 6.69 -28.48 -7.14
C VAL A 205 8.10 -27.90 -7.32
N VAL A 206 8.21 -26.57 -7.41
CA VAL A 206 9.50 -25.88 -7.53
C VAL A 206 10.36 -26.09 -6.29
N MET A 207 9.77 -26.07 -5.09
CA MET A 207 10.50 -26.35 -3.84
C MET A 207 11.07 -27.78 -3.80
N VAL A 208 10.27 -28.78 -4.17
CA VAL A 208 10.75 -30.17 -4.22
C VAL A 208 11.88 -30.35 -5.25
N LEU A 209 11.76 -29.71 -6.42
CA LEU A 209 12.81 -29.75 -7.44
C LEU A 209 14.07 -29.03 -6.96
N ALA A 210 13.96 -27.89 -6.33
CA ALA A 210 15.10 -27.13 -5.80
C ALA A 210 15.85 -27.92 -4.71
N ILE A 211 15.14 -28.56 -3.77
CA ILE A 211 15.74 -29.37 -2.70
C ILE A 211 16.51 -30.58 -3.27
N ASN A 212 16.05 -31.14 -4.39
CA ASN A 212 16.72 -32.31 -5.01
C ASN A 212 17.87 -31.92 -5.95
N LEU A 213 17.99 -30.64 -6.35
CA LEU A 213 19.04 -30.16 -7.27
C LEU A 213 20.22 -29.49 -6.53
N PHE A 214 20.05 -29.11 -5.27
CA PHE A 214 21.05 -28.48 -4.40
C PHE A 214 21.20 -29.23 -3.09
#